data_14acc3998b9c16bc1658f30b5de23c00
#
_entry.id   14acc3998b9c16bc1658f30b5de23c00
#
_cell.length_a   1.000
_cell.length_b   1.000
_cell.length_c   1.000
_cell.angle_alpha   90.00
_cell.angle_beta   90.00
_cell.angle_gamma   90.00
#
_symmetry.space_group_name_H-M   'P 1'
#
loop_
_entity.id
_entity.type
_entity.pdbx_description
1 polymer ?
#
loop_
_entity_poly.entity_id
_entity_poly.type
_entity_poly.pdbx_seq_one_letter_code
_entity_poly.pdbx_strand_id
1 'polypeptide(L)'
;ATGCYQFRVTRNADLALNEDVEDLAKALKGELSSRRFGRAVRLEVTHNCPKHIYEYLLDEFDLNEEQLYRVDGPVNLARLLSNFKRPHLRYDSHTPVIPKPFKKSESIFAAMQKQDILLHHPFESFAPVIQLLREAARDPQVLAIKQTLYRSGADSEIVQVLAEAARNGKEVTAVIELRARFDEESNIEVANVLQEAGAVVVYGIVGYKTHAKMILVVRRENNKLVRYVH
;
A
#
# COMPACT_ATOMS: atom_id res chain seq x y z
N ALA A 1 13.28 33.55 -25.19
CA ALA A 1 12.06 33.24 -24.41
C ALA A 1 11.49 34.54 -23.87
N THR A 2 10.22 34.80 -24.11
CA THR A 2 9.53 36.03 -23.67
C THR A 2 8.92 35.91 -22.27
N GLY A 3 8.85 34.69 -21.72
CA GLY A 3 8.35 34.39 -20.40
C GLY A 3 8.48 32.91 -20.03
N CYS A 4 8.33 32.62 -18.75
CA CYS A 4 8.26 31.26 -18.20
C CYS A 4 7.13 31.20 -17.17
N TYR A 5 6.15 30.33 -17.38
CA TYR A 5 4.96 30.23 -16.55
C TYR A 5 4.77 28.79 -16.10
N GLN A 6 4.50 28.59 -14.84
CA GLN A 6 4.23 27.26 -14.30
C GLN A 6 2.77 26.90 -14.51
N PHE A 7 2.53 25.64 -14.86
CA PHE A 7 1.19 25.07 -14.89
C PHE A 7 1.18 23.66 -14.34
N ARG A 8 -0.01 23.19 -13.97
CA ARG A 8 -0.28 21.83 -13.55
C ARG A 8 -1.61 21.38 -14.13
N VAL A 9 -1.59 20.18 -14.69
CA VAL A 9 -2.81 19.48 -15.13
C VAL A 9 -3.11 18.37 -14.15
N THR A 10 -4.34 18.34 -13.61
CA THR A 10 -4.86 17.20 -12.87
C THR A 10 -5.68 16.35 -13.83
N ARG A 11 -5.41 15.05 -13.84
CA ARG A 11 -6.11 14.08 -14.70
C ARG A 11 -7.00 13.18 -13.85
N ASN A 12 -8.09 12.70 -14.44
CA ASN A 12 -8.91 11.67 -13.82
C ASN A 12 -8.06 10.40 -13.65
N ALA A 13 -8.08 9.84 -12.44
CA ALA A 13 -7.37 8.63 -12.09
C ALA A 13 -8.33 7.44 -11.82
N ASP A 14 -9.61 7.59 -12.11
CA ASP A 14 -10.58 6.51 -11.94
C ASP A 14 -10.36 5.44 -13.00
N LEU A 15 -10.44 4.19 -12.57
CA LEU A 15 -10.34 3.03 -13.43
C LEU A 15 -11.76 2.56 -13.77
N ALA A 16 -12.10 2.52 -15.06
CA ALA A 16 -13.39 2.03 -15.54
C ALA A 16 -13.36 0.50 -15.69
N LEU A 17 -13.17 -0.22 -14.58
CA LEU A 17 -13.17 -1.69 -14.57
C LEU A 17 -14.52 -2.22 -14.15
N ASN A 18 -15.04 -3.16 -14.94
CA ASN A 18 -16.20 -3.96 -14.58
C ASN A 18 -15.77 -5.02 -13.54
N GLU A 19 -16.56 -5.23 -12.49
CA GLU A 19 -16.22 -6.17 -11.40
C GLU A 19 -16.32 -7.65 -11.80
N ASP A 20 -17.01 -7.92 -12.92
CA ASP A 20 -17.30 -9.27 -13.41
C ASP A 20 -16.22 -9.84 -14.37
N VAL A 21 -14.99 -9.30 -14.35
CA VAL A 21 -13.93 -9.75 -15.25
C VAL A 21 -13.24 -11.00 -14.68
N GLU A 22 -13.15 -12.08 -15.47
CA GLU A 22 -12.53 -13.36 -15.07
C GLU A 22 -11.08 -13.22 -14.61
N ASP A 23 -10.30 -12.29 -15.18
CA ASP A 23 -8.91 -12.00 -14.80
C ASP A 23 -8.74 -10.51 -14.46
N LEU A 24 -9.06 -10.18 -13.21
CA LEU A 24 -8.97 -8.81 -12.70
C LEU A 24 -7.54 -8.24 -12.77
N ALA A 25 -6.51 -9.06 -12.53
CA ALA A 25 -5.13 -8.60 -12.55
C ALA A 25 -4.68 -8.21 -13.97
N LYS A 26 -5.08 -8.97 -14.98
CA LYS A 26 -4.79 -8.70 -16.39
C LYS A 26 -5.56 -7.48 -16.90
N ALA A 27 -6.85 -7.38 -16.57
CA ALA A 27 -7.67 -6.22 -16.91
C ALA A 27 -7.12 -4.94 -16.29
N LEU A 28 -6.71 -5.00 -15.01
CA LEU A 28 -6.10 -3.89 -14.31
C LEU A 28 -4.80 -3.42 -14.96
N LYS A 29 -3.92 -4.35 -15.38
CA LYS A 29 -2.67 -4.00 -16.11
C LYS A 29 -2.94 -3.24 -17.40
N GLY A 30 -3.98 -3.61 -18.14
CA GLY A 30 -4.41 -2.90 -19.35
C GLY A 30 -4.84 -1.46 -19.06
N GLU A 31 -5.69 -1.28 -18.07
CA GLU A 31 -6.22 0.03 -17.67
C GLU A 31 -5.16 0.94 -17.01
N LEU A 32 -4.21 0.39 -16.26
CA LEU A 32 -3.14 1.17 -15.61
C LEU A 32 -2.25 1.88 -16.63
N SER A 33 -2.04 1.30 -17.81
CA SER A 33 -1.27 1.95 -18.89
C SER A 33 -2.01 3.17 -19.45
N SER A 34 -3.33 3.12 -19.57
CA SER A 34 -4.17 4.22 -20.05
C SER A 34 -4.37 5.33 -19.00
N ARG A 35 -4.24 5.03 -17.71
CA ARG A 35 -4.39 6.00 -16.61
C ARG A 35 -3.45 7.20 -16.69
N ARG A 36 -2.23 7.02 -17.20
CA ARG A 36 -1.27 8.12 -17.41
C ARG A 36 -1.79 9.15 -18.40
N PHE A 37 -2.70 8.76 -19.26
CA PHE A 37 -3.34 9.57 -20.29
C PHE A 37 -4.82 9.86 -20.00
N GLY A 38 -5.26 9.63 -18.74
CA GLY A 38 -6.63 9.91 -18.31
C GLY A 38 -7.04 11.35 -18.66
N ARG A 39 -8.34 11.57 -18.91
CA ARG A 39 -8.91 12.86 -19.25
C ARG A 39 -8.47 13.93 -18.23
N ALA A 40 -8.00 15.08 -18.70
CA ALA A 40 -7.74 16.21 -17.84
C ALA A 40 -9.06 16.71 -17.21
N VAL A 41 -8.99 17.12 -15.95
CA VAL A 41 -10.17 17.62 -15.21
C VAL A 41 -9.94 18.98 -14.56
N ARG A 42 -8.69 19.45 -14.51
CA ARG A 42 -8.33 20.73 -13.92
C ARG A 42 -7.00 21.22 -14.46
N LEU A 43 -6.94 22.52 -14.78
CA LEU A 43 -5.73 23.25 -15.13
C LEU A 43 -5.46 24.31 -14.06
N GLU A 44 -4.26 24.31 -13.50
CA GLU A 44 -3.75 25.36 -12.61
C GLU A 44 -2.62 26.08 -13.32
N VAL A 45 -2.65 27.40 -13.33
CA VAL A 45 -1.60 28.26 -13.90
C VAL A 45 -1.21 29.35 -12.91
N THR A 46 0.03 29.85 -12.99
CA THR A 46 0.42 31.04 -12.21
C THR A 46 -0.46 32.26 -12.60
N HIS A 47 -0.76 33.10 -11.62
CA HIS A 47 -1.65 34.27 -11.82
C HIS A 47 -1.22 35.17 -12.98
N ASN A 48 0.08 35.35 -13.17
CA ASN A 48 0.66 36.19 -14.24
C ASN A 48 0.77 35.47 -15.60
N CYS A 49 0.21 34.25 -15.75
CA CYS A 49 0.18 33.57 -17.02
C CYS A 49 -0.68 34.33 -18.02
N PRO A 50 -0.14 34.70 -19.22
CA PRO A 50 -0.88 35.42 -20.23
C PRO A 50 -2.07 34.62 -20.77
N LYS A 51 -3.11 35.37 -21.17
CA LYS A 51 -4.37 34.78 -21.67
C LYS A 51 -4.15 33.77 -22.79
N HIS A 52 -3.41 34.16 -23.82
CA HIS A 52 -3.15 33.31 -24.99
C HIS A 52 -2.44 32.00 -24.65
N ILE A 53 -1.69 31.93 -23.53
CA ILE A 53 -1.00 30.70 -23.09
C ILE A 53 -1.96 29.78 -22.36
N TYR A 54 -2.76 30.29 -21.42
CA TYR A 54 -3.68 29.39 -20.73
C TYR A 54 -4.87 28.97 -21.60
N GLU A 55 -5.32 29.79 -22.57
CA GLU A 55 -6.29 29.39 -23.57
C GLU A 55 -5.76 28.26 -24.45
N TYR A 56 -4.52 28.37 -24.93
CA TYR A 56 -3.85 27.27 -25.63
C TYR A 56 -3.80 25.98 -24.82
N LEU A 57 -3.49 26.08 -23.50
CA LEU A 57 -3.48 24.91 -22.61
C LEU A 57 -4.88 24.33 -22.38
N LEU A 58 -5.92 25.19 -22.28
CA LEU A 58 -7.31 24.72 -22.18
C LEU A 58 -7.70 23.91 -23.41
N ASP A 59 -7.40 24.43 -24.60
CA ASP A 59 -7.69 23.75 -25.89
C ASP A 59 -6.89 22.42 -25.96
N GLU A 60 -5.61 22.43 -25.66
CA GLU A 60 -4.75 21.23 -25.73
C GLU A 60 -5.20 20.12 -24.79
N PHE A 61 -5.77 20.45 -23.64
CA PHE A 61 -6.23 19.46 -22.64
C PHE A 61 -7.74 19.22 -22.65
N ASP A 62 -8.47 19.75 -23.62
CA ASP A 62 -9.94 19.65 -23.72
C ASP A 62 -10.63 20.09 -22.42
N LEU A 63 -10.27 21.28 -21.94
CA LEU A 63 -10.79 21.88 -20.71
C LEU A 63 -11.50 23.20 -21.05
N ASN A 64 -12.44 23.60 -20.19
CA ASN A 64 -13.12 24.89 -20.27
C ASN A 64 -12.65 25.85 -19.16
N GLU A 65 -13.12 27.11 -19.19
CA GLU A 65 -12.73 28.14 -18.22
C GLU A 65 -13.13 27.80 -16.77
N GLU A 66 -14.18 27.02 -16.55
CA GLU A 66 -14.60 26.60 -15.19
C GLU A 66 -13.59 25.65 -14.54
N GLN A 67 -12.74 25.03 -15.35
CA GLN A 67 -11.69 24.10 -14.90
C GLN A 67 -10.33 24.78 -14.80
N LEU A 68 -10.25 26.11 -15.08
CA LEU A 68 -9.03 26.92 -14.94
C LEU A 68 -8.94 27.55 -13.56
N TYR A 69 -7.80 27.38 -12.91
CA TYR A 69 -7.47 28.00 -11.63
C TYR A 69 -6.20 28.82 -11.74
N ARG A 70 -6.33 30.13 -11.56
CA ARG A 70 -5.21 31.08 -11.54
C ARG A 70 -4.69 31.22 -10.11
N VAL A 71 -3.47 30.71 -9.87
CA VAL A 71 -2.86 30.60 -8.54
C VAL A 71 -1.92 31.78 -8.30
N ASP A 72 -2.16 32.53 -7.23
CA ASP A 72 -1.23 33.56 -6.77
C ASP A 72 -0.19 32.90 -5.85
N GLY A 73 0.90 32.46 -6.47
CA GLY A 73 1.96 31.70 -5.81
C GLY A 73 2.45 30.51 -6.65
N PRO A 74 3.26 29.65 -6.04
CA PRO A 74 3.79 28.48 -6.74
C PRO A 74 2.71 27.45 -7.01
N VAL A 75 2.68 26.92 -8.24
CA VAL A 75 1.84 25.80 -8.64
C VAL A 75 2.48 24.50 -8.16
N ASN A 76 1.65 23.51 -7.79
CA ASN A 76 2.11 22.17 -7.39
C ASN A 76 2.95 22.14 -6.09
N LEU A 77 2.44 22.70 -5.01
CA LEU A 77 3.07 22.72 -3.69
C LEU A 77 3.42 21.32 -3.13
N ALA A 78 2.71 20.28 -3.59
CA ALA A 78 2.98 18.90 -3.15
C ALA A 78 4.42 18.45 -3.42
N ARG A 79 5.08 18.99 -4.44
CA ARG A 79 6.50 18.72 -4.71
C ARG A 79 7.45 19.24 -3.64
N LEU A 80 7.04 20.20 -2.83
CA LEU A 80 7.85 20.71 -1.73
C LEU A 80 7.99 19.70 -0.59
N LEU A 81 7.03 18.80 -0.42
CA LEU A 81 7.05 17.79 0.65
C LEU A 81 8.29 16.87 0.57
N SER A 82 8.70 16.47 -0.63
CA SER A 82 9.83 15.56 -0.83
C SER A 82 11.19 16.28 -0.86
N ASN A 83 11.23 17.53 -1.35
CA ASN A 83 12.47 18.25 -1.64
C ASN A 83 12.84 19.30 -0.61
N PHE A 84 11.95 19.58 0.35
CA PHE A 84 12.18 20.63 1.34
C PHE A 84 13.05 20.13 2.50
N LYS A 85 14.37 20.35 2.36
CA LYS A 85 15.36 19.98 3.38
C LYS A 85 15.61 21.15 4.35
N ARG A 86 14.80 21.25 5.38
CA ARG A 86 14.97 22.22 6.49
C ARG A 86 14.78 21.50 7.83
N PRO A 87 15.86 20.92 8.42
CA PRO A 87 15.76 20.14 9.66
C PRO A 87 15.12 20.90 10.82
N HIS A 88 15.40 22.20 10.96
CA HIS A 88 14.84 23.06 12.01
C HIS A 88 13.33 23.31 11.93
N LEU A 89 12.68 22.94 10.79
CA LEU A 89 11.23 23.00 10.60
C LEU A 89 10.57 21.62 10.70
N ARG A 90 11.28 20.61 11.17
CA ARG A 90 10.75 19.26 11.37
C ARG A 90 10.67 18.95 12.85
N TYR A 91 9.67 18.18 13.21
CA TYR A 91 9.65 17.55 14.54
C TYR A 91 10.81 16.56 14.68
N ASP A 92 11.24 16.34 15.92
CA ASP A 92 12.21 15.28 16.22
C ASP A 92 11.69 13.91 15.80
N SER A 93 12.62 13.03 15.43
CA SER A 93 12.26 11.67 15.03
C SER A 93 11.69 10.91 16.24
N HIS A 94 10.49 10.38 16.08
CA HIS A 94 9.90 9.50 17.08
C HIS A 94 10.52 8.09 17.00
N THR A 95 10.95 7.56 18.14
CA THR A 95 11.44 6.19 18.26
C THR A 95 10.41 5.35 18.99
N PRO A 96 9.71 4.41 18.30
CA PRO A 96 8.73 3.54 18.92
C PRO A 96 9.36 2.63 19.97
N VAL A 97 8.64 2.39 21.08
CA VAL A 97 9.10 1.49 22.14
C VAL A 97 8.62 0.06 21.89
N ILE A 98 9.42 -0.92 22.28
CA ILE A 98 8.98 -2.33 22.27
C ILE A 98 8.12 -2.58 23.50
N PRO A 99 6.89 -3.12 23.36
CA PRO A 99 5.98 -3.41 24.45
C PRO A 99 6.58 -4.38 25.49
N LYS A 100 6.25 -4.14 26.75
CA LYS A 100 6.79 -4.92 27.87
C LYS A 100 6.62 -6.45 27.77
N PRO A 101 5.47 -6.99 27.29
CA PRO A 101 5.28 -8.43 27.16
C PRO A 101 6.34 -9.12 26.30
N PHE A 102 6.81 -8.43 25.23
CA PHE A 102 7.79 -9.00 24.30
C PHE A 102 9.24 -8.89 24.80
N LYS A 103 9.55 -7.92 25.66
CA LYS A 103 10.92 -7.74 26.18
C LYS A 103 11.43 -8.90 27.05
N LYS A 104 10.51 -9.67 27.65
CA LYS A 104 10.81 -10.73 28.61
C LYS A 104 10.39 -12.12 28.13
N SER A 105 9.97 -12.24 26.88
CA SER A 105 9.49 -13.51 26.33
C SER A 105 10.54 -14.13 25.42
N GLU A 106 10.67 -15.45 25.45
CA GLU A 106 11.58 -16.20 24.60
C GLU A 106 11.13 -16.19 23.13
N SER A 107 9.83 -16.07 22.90
CA SER A 107 9.22 -15.99 21.56
C SER A 107 7.92 -15.18 21.60
N ILE A 108 7.46 -14.76 20.41
CA ILE A 108 6.16 -14.09 20.29
C ILE A 108 5.04 -15.05 20.67
N PHE A 109 5.09 -16.32 20.26
CA PHE A 109 4.09 -17.31 20.63
C PHE A 109 4.01 -17.50 22.16
N ALA A 110 5.16 -17.58 22.85
CA ALA A 110 5.19 -17.70 24.30
C ALA A 110 4.61 -16.47 25.02
N ALA A 111 4.73 -15.27 24.43
CA ALA A 111 4.09 -14.07 24.97
C ALA A 111 2.57 -14.13 24.78
N MET A 112 2.09 -14.49 23.58
CA MET A 112 0.67 -14.56 23.22
C MET A 112 -0.07 -15.69 23.94
N GLN A 113 0.60 -16.78 24.31
CA GLN A 113 0.02 -17.85 25.13
C GLN A 113 -0.35 -17.40 26.54
N LYS A 114 0.33 -16.38 27.07
CA LYS A 114 0.09 -15.88 28.43
C LYS A 114 -1.08 -14.91 28.52
N GLN A 115 -1.27 -14.09 27.49
CA GLN A 115 -2.31 -13.04 27.46
C GLN A 115 -2.49 -12.47 26.06
N ASP A 116 -3.64 -11.87 25.81
CA ASP A 116 -3.83 -10.98 24.67
C ASP A 116 -2.97 -9.72 24.84
N ILE A 117 -2.42 -9.22 23.73
CA ILE A 117 -1.49 -8.10 23.76
C ILE A 117 -2.00 -7.01 22.84
N LEU A 118 -2.32 -5.84 23.42
CA LEU A 118 -2.69 -4.64 22.67
C LEU A 118 -1.41 -3.90 22.26
N LEU A 119 -1.34 -3.49 20.98
CA LEU A 119 -0.29 -2.65 20.42
C LEU A 119 -0.84 -1.29 20.05
N HIS A 120 -0.17 -0.22 20.51
CA HIS A 120 -0.56 1.16 20.24
C HIS A 120 0.41 1.82 19.25
N HIS A 121 0.19 1.59 17.97
CA HIS A 121 1.00 2.22 16.91
C HIS A 121 0.61 3.70 16.71
N PRO A 122 1.57 4.58 16.36
CA PRO A 122 3.01 4.35 16.13
C PRO A 122 3.88 4.46 17.39
N PHE A 123 3.30 4.61 18.59
CA PHE A 123 4.06 4.80 19.84
C PHE A 123 4.74 3.51 20.28
N GLU A 124 4.11 2.37 20.06
CA GLU A 124 4.72 1.06 20.20
C GLU A 124 5.14 0.51 18.84
N SER A 125 6.26 -0.21 18.85
CA SER A 125 6.89 -0.72 17.63
C SER A 125 6.05 -1.78 16.94
N PHE A 126 6.04 -1.76 15.61
CA PHE A 126 5.47 -2.82 14.77
C PHE A 126 6.38 -4.06 14.67
N ALA A 127 7.62 -3.97 15.15
CA ALA A 127 8.60 -5.07 15.11
C ALA A 127 8.09 -6.40 15.68
N PRO A 128 7.29 -6.46 16.77
CA PRO A 128 6.70 -7.71 17.25
C PRO A 128 5.77 -8.40 16.23
N VAL A 129 5.05 -7.65 15.41
CA VAL A 129 4.19 -8.22 14.36
C VAL A 129 5.03 -8.87 13.25
N ILE A 130 6.12 -8.21 12.85
CA ILE A 130 7.08 -8.78 11.90
C ILE A 130 7.74 -10.02 12.50
N GLN A 131 8.10 -9.97 13.78
CA GLN A 131 8.69 -11.10 14.47
C GLN A 131 7.75 -12.29 14.55
N LEU A 132 6.44 -12.09 14.78
CA LEU A 132 5.43 -13.15 14.70
C LEU A 132 5.48 -13.88 13.36
N LEU A 133 5.53 -13.13 12.27
CA LEU A 133 5.61 -13.72 10.93
C LEU A 133 6.94 -14.46 10.70
N ARG A 134 8.07 -13.89 11.14
CA ARG A 134 9.40 -14.53 11.02
C ARG A 134 9.47 -15.84 11.81
N GLU A 135 8.96 -15.86 13.04
CA GLU A 135 8.87 -17.07 13.84
C GLU A 135 7.92 -18.09 13.17
N ALA A 136 6.75 -17.64 12.71
CA ALA A 136 5.80 -18.50 12.02
C ALA A 136 6.37 -19.14 10.74
N ALA A 137 7.17 -18.38 9.96
CA ALA A 137 7.77 -18.89 8.72
C ALA A 137 8.79 -20.01 8.98
N ARG A 138 9.43 -20.04 10.14
CA ARG A 138 10.52 -20.98 10.49
C ARG A 138 10.11 -22.07 11.44
N ASP A 139 9.05 -21.89 12.22
CA ASP A 139 8.59 -22.86 13.20
C ASP A 139 7.98 -24.10 12.52
N PRO A 140 8.54 -25.31 12.71
CA PRO A 140 7.99 -26.54 12.10
C PRO A 140 6.59 -26.90 12.59
N GLN A 141 6.14 -26.35 13.71
CA GLN A 141 4.79 -26.57 14.23
C GLN A 141 3.74 -25.68 13.54
N VAL A 142 4.14 -24.61 12.85
CA VAL A 142 3.24 -23.76 12.08
C VAL A 142 2.88 -24.47 10.76
N LEU A 143 1.59 -24.59 10.51
CA LEU A 143 1.03 -25.28 9.34
C LEU A 143 0.57 -24.29 8.28
N ALA A 144 -0.09 -23.18 8.71
CA ALA A 144 -0.66 -22.22 7.78
C ALA A 144 -0.52 -20.80 8.27
N ILE A 145 -0.41 -19.85 7.32
CA ILE A 145 -0.45 -18.42 7.55
C ILE A 145 -1.44 -17.83 6.55
N LYS A 146 -2.44 -17.07 7.04
CA LYS A 146 -3.38 -16.33 6.19
C LYS A 146 -3.28 -14.84 6.52
N GLN A 147 -3.11 -14.02 5.49
CA GLN A 147 -2.91 -12.58 5.68
C GLN A 147 -3.63 -11.76 4.62
N THR A 148 -4.22 -10.64 5.07
CA THR A 148 -4.75 -9.60 4.17
C THR A 148 -3.66 -8.59 3.85
N LEU A 149 -3.55 -8.21 2.57
CA LEU A 149 -2.60 -7.20 2.09
C LEU A 149 -3.38 -6.10 1.35
N TYR A 150 -3.20 -4.86 1.78
CA TYR A 150 -3.89 -3.70 1.19
C TYR A 150 -2.91 -2.75 0.48
N ARG A 151 -1.84 -2.36 1.16
CA ARG A 151 -0.77 -1.51 0.64
C ARG A 151 0.56 -2.02 1.17
N SER A 152 1.21 -2.87 0.41
CA SER A 152 2.51 -3.44 0.75
C SER A 152 3.34 -3.45 -0.53
N GLY A 153 4.49 -2.80 -0.52
CA GLY A 153 5.42 -2.93 -1.64
C GLY A 153 5.98 -4.35 -1.73
N ALA A 154 6.37 -4.77 -2.93
CA ALA A 154 7.00 -6.08 -3.15
C ALA A 154 8.27 -6.28 -2.30
N ASP A 155 9.01 -5.21 -2.04
CA ASP A 155 10.20 -5.19 -1.19
C ASP A 155 9.87 -5.17 0.31
N SER A 156 8.59 -5.16 0.70
CA SER A 156 8.22 -5.10 2.11
C SER A 156 8.64 -6.39 2.82
N GLU A 157 9.12 -6.24 4.05
CA GLU A 157 9.56 -7.36 4.87
C GLU A 157 8.44 -8.40 5.08
N ILE A 158 7.19 -7.97 5.18
CA ILE A 158 6.02 -8.85 5.30
C ILE A 158 5.93 -9.78 4.08
N VAL A 159 6.04 -9.23 2.87
CA VAL A 159 5.96 -10.00 1.62
C VAL A 159 7.11 -11.02 1.54
N GLN A 160 8.33 -10.59 1.88
CA GLN A 160 9.50 -11.46 1.89
C GLN A 160 9.37 -12.63 2.87
N VAL A 161 8.87 -12.37 4.08
CA VAL A 161 8.66 -13.40 5.11
C VAL A 161 7.52 -14.36 4.73
N LEU A 162 6.44 -13.88 4.11
CA LEU A 162 5.37 -14.75 3.59
C LEU A 162 5.88 -15.65 2.47
N ALA A 163 6.70 -15.12 1.56
CA ALA A 163 7.36 -15.89 0.51
C ALA A 163 8.33 -16.94 1.10
N GLU A 164 9.11 -16.58 2.14
CA GLU A 164 9.95 -17.52 2.89
C GLU A 164 9.09 -18.64 3.50
N ALA A 165 7.98 -18.29 4.14
CA ALA A 165 7.08 -19.28 4.74
C ALA A 165 6.54 -20.28 3.72
N ALA A 166 6.10 -19.80 2.54
CA ALA A 166 5.61 -20.66 1.45
C ALA A 166 6.72 -21.61 0.95
N ARG A 167 7.94 -21.10 0.72
CA ARG A 167 9.09 -21.92 0.32
C ARG A 167 9.47 -22.94 1.39
N ASN A 168 9.24 -22.65 2.67
CA ASN A 168 9.43 -23.58 3.79
C ASN A 168 8.29 -24.60 3.94
N GLY A 169 7.36 -24.68 2.98
CA GLY A 169 6.27 -25.66 2.94
C GLY A 169 5.07 -25.31 3.83
N LYS A 170 4.93 -24.05 4.28
CA LYS A 170 3.73 -23.60 4.99
C LYS A 170 2.61 -23.34 3.97
N GLU A 171 1.35 -23.64 4.35
CA GLU A 171 0.19 -23.18 3.59
C GLU A 171 0.02 -21.67 3.77
N VAL A 172 0.48 -20.88 2.81
CA VAL A 172 0.34 -19.41 2.84
C VAL A 172 -0.81 -18.99 1.95
N THR A 173 -1.79 -18.27 2.51
CA THR A 173 -2.88 -17.62 1.77
C THR A 173 -2.79 -16.11 1.94
N ALA A 174 -2.59 -15.38 0.85
CA ALA A 174 -2.59 -13.92 0.83
C ALA A 174 -3.87 -13.41 0.15
N VAL A 175 -4.68 -12.63 0.87
CA VAL A 175 -5.84 -11.93 0.30
C VAL A 175 -5.41 -10.52 -0.04
N ILE A 176 -5.27 -10.21 -1.33
CA ILE A 176 -4.71 -8.95 -1.82
C ILE A 176 -5.81 -8.06 -2.38
N GLU A 177 -5.90 -6.82 -1.90
CA GLU A 177 -6.79 -5.80 -2.47
C GLU A 177 -6.12 -5.15 -3.70
N LEU A 178 -6.46 -5.63 -4.90
CA LEU A 178 -5.89 -5.08 -6.14
C LEU A 178 -6.32 -3.64 -6.42
N ARG A 179 -7.50 -3.23 -5.97
CA ARG A 179 -8.07 -1.89 -6.20
C ARG A 179 -7.72 -0.89 -5.09
N ALA A 180 -6.57 -1.07 -4.44
CA ALA A 180 -6.03 -0.05 -3.54
C ALA A 180 -5.53 1.12 -4.38
N ARG A 181 -6.28 2.24 -4.39
CA ARG A 181 -6.05 3.39 -5.27
C ARG A 181 -4.60 3.88 -5.20
N PHE A 182 -3.95 3.95 -6.37
CA PHE A 182 -2.54 4.30 -6.61
C PHE A 182 -1.50 3.22 -6.28
N ASP A 183 -1.90 2.10 -5.70
CA ASP A 183 -1.01 0.98 -5.36
C ASP A 183 -1.32 -0.27 -6.19
N GLU A 184 -2.18 -0.17 -7.21
CA GLU A 184 -2.66 -1.30 -7.99
C GLU A 184 -1.50 -2.06 -8.68
N GLU A 185 -0.56 -1.33 -9.29
CA GLU A 185 0.61 -1.91 -9.96
C GLU A 185 1.51 -2.65 -8.93
N SER A 186 1.78 -2.00 -7.81
CA SER A 186 2.55 -2.59 -6.71
C SER A 186 1.88 -3.83 -6.12
N ASN A 187 0.55 -3.82 -5.97
CA ASN A 187 -0.18 -4.97 -5.45
C ASN A 187 -0.22 -6.16 -6.42
N ILE A 188 -0.21 -5.90 -7.73
CA ILE A 188 -0.04 -6.96 -8.73
C ILE A 188 1.37 -7.58 -8.63
N GLU A 189 2.40 -6.76 -8.43
CA GLU A 189 3.77 -7.25 -8.24
C GLU A 189 3.89 -8.10 -6.97
N VAL A 190 3.31 -7.65 -5.86
CA VAL A 190 3.21 -8.45 -4.61
C VAL A 190 2.56 -9.81 -4.86
N ALA A 191 1.46 -9.83 -5.62
CA ALA A 191 0.77 -11.06 -5.96
C ALA A 191 1.67 -12.03 -6.73
N ASN A 192 2.40 -11.54 -7.73
CA ASN A 192 3.34 -12.35 -8.52
C ASN A 192 4.44 -12.95 -7.64
N VAL A 193 5.09 -12.12 -6.80
CA VAL A 193 6.15 -12.58 -5.87
C VAL A 193 5.66 -13.70 -4.95
N LEU A 194 4.44 -13.58 -4.41
CA LEU A 194 3.88 -14.58 -3.51
C LEU A 194 3.46 -15.86 -4.26
N GLN A 195 2.88 -15.75 -5.46
CA GLN A 195 2.52 -16.89 -6.30
C GLN A 195 3.77 -17.67 -6.73
N GLU A 196 4.83 -17.00 -7.16
CA GLU A 196 6.12 -17.61 -7.51
C GLU A 196 6.76 -18.34 -6.34
N ALA A 197 6.52 -17.87 -5.11
CA ALA A 197 6.98 -18.56 -3.90
C ALA A 197 6.11 -19.77 -3.51
N GLY A 198 4.99 -20.01 -4.18
CA GLY A 198 4.06 -21.12 -3.91
C GLY A 198 2.91 -20.75 -2.96
N ALA A 199 2.69 -19.47 -2.66
CA ALA A 199 1.54 -19.04 -1.87
C ALA A 199 0.25 -19.02 -2.71
N VAL A 200 -0.89 -19.29 -2.08
CA VAL A 200 -2.21 -19.07 -2.65
C VAL A 200 -2.56 -17.60 -2.55
N VAL A 201 -2.79 -16.97 -3.70
CA VAL A 201 -3.21 -15.56 -3.77
C VAL A 201 -4.68 -15.49 -4.13
N VAL A 202 -5.43 -14.71 -3.33
CA VAL A 202 -6.84 -14.41 -3.55
C VAL A 202 -6.98 -12.91 -3.80
N TYR A 203 -7.64 -12.54 -4.89
CA TYR A 203 -7.85 -11.14 -5.26
C TYR A 203 -9.18 -10.62 -4.72
N GLY A 204 -9.14 -10.12 -3.49
CA GLY A 204 -10.30 -9.51 -2.87
C GLY A 204 -11.52 -10.41 -2.72
N ILE A 205 -12.67 -9.79 -2.50
CA ILE A 205 -14.01 -10.42 -2.50
C ILE A 205 -14.89 -9.56 -3.40
N VAL A 206 -15.55 -10.18 -4.37
CA VAL A 206 -16.46 -9.48 -5.31
C VAL A 206 -17.49 -8.65 -4.54
N GLY A 207 -17.67 -7.40 -4.90
CA GLY A 207 -18.60 -6.46 -4.27
C GLY A 207 -18.14 -5.88 -2.92
N TYR A 208 -16.97 -6.29 -2.42
CA TYR A 208 -16.42 -5.79 -1.15
C TYR A 208 -14.97 -5.34 -1.28
N LYS A 209 -14.58 -4.40 -0.43
CA LYS A 209 -13.19 -3.97 -0.32
C LYS A 209 -12.50 -4.68 0.84
N THR A 210 -11.40 -5.39 0.55
CA THR A 210 -10.60 -6.06 1.57
C THR A 210 -9.78 -5.03 2.35
N HIS A 211 -10.37 -4.39 3.35
CA HIS A 211 -9.74 -3.32 4.11
C HIS A 211 -9.29 -3.74 5.52
N ALA A 212 -9.70 -4.89 6.02
CA ALA A 212 -9.20 -5.45 7.28
C ALA A 212 -7.70 -5.76 7.16
N LYS A 213 -6.94 -5.48 8.22
CA LYS A 213 -5.52 -5.86 8.35
C LYS A 213 -5.46 -6.99 9.35
N MET A 214 -5.22 -8.19 8.86
CA MET A 214 -5.32 -9.40 9.66
C MET A 214 -4.22 -10.39 9.28
N ILE A 215 -3.66 -11.03 10.30
CA ILE A 215 -2.78 -12.18 10.19
C ILE A 215 -3.38 -13.30 11.02
N LEU A 216 -3.57 -14.47 10.43
CA LEU A 216 -3.95 -15.69 11.12
C LEU A 216 -2.83 -16.72 10.94
N VAL A 217 -2.26 -17.19 12.05
CA VAL A 217 -1.28 -18.27 12.09
C VAL A 217 -1.93 -19.50 12.72
N VAL A 218 -1.85 -20.66 12.05
CA VAL A 218 -2.32 -21.95 12.56
C VAL A 218 -1.10 -22.78 12.96
N ARG A 219 -1.00 -23.08 14.25
CA ARG A 219 0.12 -23.81 14.87
C ARG A 219 -0.37 -25.09 15.52
N ARG A 220 0.38 -26.18 15.40
CA ARG A 220 0.09 -27.44 16.10
C ARG A 220 0.77 -27.41 17.47
N GLU A 221 0.00 -27.55 18.55
CA GLU A 221 0.47 -27.61 19.93
C GLU A 221 -0.18 -28.76 20.65
N ASN A 222 0.61 -29.67 21.22
CA ASN A 222 0.11 -30.82 21.95
C ASN A 222 -0.99 -31.60 21.18
N ASN A 223 -0.77 -31.83 19.88
CA ASN A 223 -1.71 -32.46 18.95
C ASN A 223 -3.03 -31.70 18.71
N LYS A 224 -3.11 -30.43 19.11
CA LYS A 224 -4.26 -29.55 18.83
C LYS A 224 -3.84 -28.43 17.88
N LEU A 225 -4.81 -27.93 17.12
CA LEU A 225 -4.62 -26.76 16.28
C LEU A 225 -4.95 -25.49 17.09
N VAL A 226 -3.93 -24.67 17.31
CA VAL A 226 -4.06 -23.37 17.97
C VAL A 226 -3.97 -22.27 16.91
N ARG A 227 -4.78 -21.23 17.09
CA ARG A 227 -4.84 -20.07 16.19
C ARG A 227 -4.34 -18.84 16.90
N TYR A 228 -3.38 -18.17 16.28
CA TYR A 228 -2.88 -16.86 16.71
C TYR A 228 -3.33 -15.82 15.70
N VAL A 229 -3.87 -14.72 16.16
CA VAL A 229 -4.46 -13.69 15.33
C VAL A 229 -3.87 -12.32 15.68
N HIS A 230 -3.52 -11.58 14.64
CA HIS A 230 -3.23 -10.15 14.73
C HIS A 230 -4.19 -9.40 13.84
#